data_6b35cb5f987addc56c79cc210154fe25
#
_entry.id   6b35cb5f987addc56c79cc210154fe25
#
_cell.length_a   1.000
_cell.length_b   1.000
_cell.length_c   1.000
_cell.angle_alpha   90.00
_cell.angle_beta   90.00
_cell.angle_gamma   90.00
#
_symmetry.space_group_name_H-M   'P 1'
#
loop_
_entity.id
_entity.type
_entity.pdbx_description
1 polymer ?
#
loop_
_entity_poly.entity_id
_entity_poly.type
_entity_poly.pdbx_seq_one_letter_code
_entity_poly.pdbx_strand_id
1 'polypeptide(L)'
;MSGDWLARVEAVCRRPVPAKRLREEVLARLRERVDVDGHVFGLCDPVTRVYTSPLAEVPGLPWPRLPELVRWRYLTTVNRVDALLGAGARSLLGATTSPEESLVWRHVQRDLGVVDTASVSFADRHGVWGFLELWRLTTPFTDPELDLLTSIVPAVTGGLRAAVARTFTDPGGDLPSVGPAVVVLDRGLAVRSQTDAAAEALLRLNPPDEPMAPIPASAYNVGAALMALEAGIPVGEPWARVHLGGSRWVTVRASRLGDDVAVSIEPSTAAERADLVARSAGLSDRETEVLGVLAAGLTSPEIARRLHLSEHTVNDHVKAVLGRTGARNRQQLLARILGTASPADADWHDDAHG
;
A
#
# COMPACT_ATOMS: atom_id res chain seq x y z
N MET A 1 7.44 -30.42 9.84
CA MET A 1 6.22 -29.69 10.28
C MET A 1 6.22 -28.20 9.88
N SER A 2 7.37 -27.50 9.85
CA SER A 2 7.42 -26.08 9.41
C SER A 2 7.18 -25.90 7.90
N GLY A 3 7.69 -26.81 7.06
CA GLY A 3 7.57 -26.71 5.60
C GLY A 3 6.14 -26.80 5.05
N ASP A 4 5.28 -27.63 5.65
CA ASP A 4 3.88 -27.75 5.23
C ASP A 4 3.07 -26.49 5.55
N TRP A 5 3.34 -25.84 6.69
CA TRP A 5 2.70 -24.57 7.05
C TRP A 5 3.10 -23.44 6.09
N LEU A 6 4.39 -23.31 5.80
CA LEU A 6 4.89 -22.29 4.86
C LEU A 6 4.28 -22.50 3.46
N ALA A 7 4.21 -23.75 2.97
CA ALA A 7 3.57 -24.07 1.70
C ALA A 7 2.09 -23.64 1.66
N ARG A 8 1.36 -23.73 2.79
CA ARG A 8 -0.04 -23.24 2.89
C ARG A 8 -0.11 -21.71 2.81
N VAL A 9 0.82 -20.97 3.44
CA VAL A 9 0.91 -19.50 3.31
C VAL A 9 1.22 -19.12 1.87
N GLU A 10 2.17 -19.78 1.23
CA GLU A 10 2.49 -19.56 -0.18
C GLU A 10 1.30 -19.83 -1.11
N ALA A 11 0.53 -20.88 -0.84
CA ALA A 11 -0.68 -21.19 -1.60
C ALA A 11 -1.73 -20.08 -1.46
N VAL A 12 -1.93 -19.52 -0.25
CA VAL A 12 -2.79 -18.33 -0.03
C VAL A 12 -2.29 -17.17 -0.87
N CYS A 13 -0.98 -16.86 -0.85
CA CYS A 13 -0.39 -15.73 -1.55
C CYS A 13 -0.47 -15.84 -3.09
N ARG A 14 -0.57 -17.04 -3.64
CA ARG A 14 -0.75 -17.30 -5.10
C ARG A 14 -2.19 -17.13 -5.58
N ARG A 15 -3.17 -17.09 -4.68
CA ARG A 15 -4.59 -16.96 -5.06
C ARG A 15 -4.90 -15.57 -5.61
N PRO A 16 -5.75 -15.48 -6.66
CA PRO A 16 -6.15 -14.19 -7.25
C PRO A 16 -7.26 -13.51 -6.41
N VAL A 17 -6.92 -13.08 -5.21
CA VAL A 17 -7.86 -12.43 -4.27
C VAL A 17 -7.47 -10.96 -4.04
N PRO A 18 -8.43 -10.09 -3.66
CA PRO A 18 -8.13 -8.70 -3.28
C PRO A 18 -7.14 -8.63 -2.11
N ALA A 19 -6.39 -7.52 -2.03
CA ALA A 19 -5.36 -7.33 -1.00
C ALA A 19 -5.90 -7.40 0.45
N LYS A 20 -7.13 -6.97 0.71
CA LYS A 20 -7.78 -7.12 2.03
C LYS A 20 -7.91 -8.60 2.38
N ARG A 21 -8.52 -9.39 1.48
CA ARG A 21 -8.74 -10.83 1.69
C ARG A 21 -7.43 -11.60 1.85
N LEU A 22 -6.41 -11.26 1.04
CA LEU A 22 -5.07 -11.85 1.17
C LEU A 22 -4.51 -11.64 2.58
N ARG A 23 -4.56 -10.41 3.10
CA ARG A 23 -4.03 -10.08 4.43
C ARG A 23 -4.80 -10.79 5.54
N GLU A 24 -6.12 -10.86 5.45
CA GLU A 24 -6.98 -11.61 6.40
C GLU A 24 -6.59 -13.11 6.44
N GLU A 25 -6.41 -13.73 5.28
CA GLU A 25 -6.02 -15.14 5.19
C GLU A 25 -4.58 -15.38 5.69
N VAL A 26 -3.64 -14.47 5.42
CA VAL A 26 -2.27 -14.54 5.97
C VAL A 26 -2.29 -14.42 7.50
N LEU A 27 -3.04 -13.47 8.05
CA LEU A 27 -3.23 -13.33 9.51
C LEU A 27 -3.84 -14.58 10.14
N ALA A 28 -4.84 -15.17 9.49
CA ALA A 28 -5.45 -16.41 9.96
C ALA A 28 -4.41 -17.56 10.03
N ARG A 29 -3.52 -17.66 9.04
CA ARG A 29 -2.43 -18.65 9.07
C ARG A 29 -1.37 -18.35 10.12
N LEU A 30 -1.04 -17.07 10.33
CA LEU A 30 -0.10 -16.68 11.39
C LEU A 30 -0.62 -17.05 12.76
N ARG A 31 -1.91 -16.83 13.05
CA ARG A 31 -2.56 -17.19 14.32
C ARG A 31 -2.57 -18.69 14.62
N GLU A 32 -2.30 -19.56 13.64
CA GLU A 32 -2.12 -21.01 13.88
C GLU A 32 -0.79 -21.31 14.60
N ARG A 33 0.18 -20.37 14.62
CA ARG A 33 1.55 -20.59 15.07
C ARG A 33 2.09 -19.52 16.00
N VAL A 34 1.49 -18.35 15.99
CA VAL A 34 1.92 -17.18 16.75
C VAL A 34 0.71 -16.63 17.48
N ASP A 35 0.82 -16.53 18.79
CA ASP A 35 -0.20 -15.84 19.58
C ASP A 35 -0.15 -14.35 19.32
N VAL A 36 -1.29 -13.75 18.99
CA VAL A 36 -1.41 -12.36 18.59
C VAL A 36 -2.66 -11.76 19.23
N ASP A 37 -2.44 -10.77 20.10
CA ASP A 37 -3.53 -10.04 20.77
C ASP A 37 -4.05 -8.89 19.91
N GLY A 38 -3.18 -8.29 19.09
CA GLY A 38 -3.53 -7.21 18.18
C GLY A 38 -2.60 -7.13 16.98
N HIS A 39 -3.05 -6.43 15.93
CA HIS A 39 -2.25 -6.26 14.73
C HIS A 39 -2.56 -4.97 13.97
N VAL A 40 -1.57 -4.51 13.22
CA VAL A 40 -1.73 -3.51 12.16
C VAL A 40 -1.05 -4.05 10.92
N PHE A 41 -1.83 -4.36 9.87
CA PHE A 41 -1.32 -4.81 8.58
C PHE A 41 -1.68 -3.77 7.50
N GLY A 42 -0.80 -2.80 7.29
CA GLY A 42 -0.94 -1.75 6.28
C GLY A 42 -0.45 -2.18 4.91
N LEU A 43 -1.17 -1.79 3.84
CA LEU A 43 -0.56 -1.66 2.53
C LEU A 43 0.29 -0.40 2.53
N CYS A 44 1.31 -0.34 1.66
CA CYS A 44 2.16 0.83 1.48
C CYS A 44 2.15 1.29 0.02
N ASP A 45 2.27 2.59 -0.21
CA ASP A 45 2.71 3.06 -1.52
C ASP A 45 4.15 2.58 -1.76
N PRO A 46 4.43 1.91 -2.88
CA PRO A 46 5.73 1.27 -3.09
C PRO A 46 6.91 2.24 -3.18
N VAL A 47 6.66 3.53 -3.42
CA VAL A 47 7.67 4.59 -3.53
C VAL A 47 7.87 5.32 -2.21
N THR A 48 6.79 5.91 -1.68
CA THR A 48 6.86 6.74 -0.48
C THR A 48 6.85 5.94 0.82
N ARG A 49 6.44 4.67 0.77
CA ARG A 49 6.31 3.78 1.94
C ARG A 49 5.22 4.22 2.92
N VAL A 50 4.43 5.21 2.55
CA VAL A 50 3.29 5.69 3.34
C VAL A 50 2.19 4.63 3.33
N TYR A 51 1.58 4.37 4.48
CA TYR A 51 0.48 3.41 4.59
C TYR A 51 -0.76 3.94 3.87
N THR A 52 -1.42 3.05 3.13
CA THR A 52 -2.56 3.41 2.27
C THR A 52 -3.87 2.82 2.74
N SER A 53 -3.89 1.55 3.12
CA SER A 53 -5.10 0.83 3.52
C SER A 53 -4.77 -0.07 4.72
N PRO A 54 -5.00 0.38 5.96
CA PRO A 54 -4.76 -0.44 7.13
C PRO A 54 -5.84 -1.53 7.26
N LEU A 55 -5.41 -2.70 7.71
CA LEU A 55 -6.22 -3.73 8.31
C LEU A 55 -5.72 -3.85 9.75
N ALA A 56 -6.53 -3.47 10.73
CA ALA A 56 -6.07 -3.35 12.11
C ALA A 56 -7.08 -3.90 13.10
N GLU A 57 -6.56 -4.58 14.09
CA GLU A 57 -7.25 -4.97 15.32
C GLU A 57 -6.36 -4.50 16.48
N VAL A 58 -6.79 -3.43 17.16
CA VAL A 58 -6.00 -2.75 18.19
C VAL A 58 -6.78 -2.76 19.49
N PRO A 59 -6.63 -3.82 20.31
CA PRO A 59 -7.39 -4.01 21.53
C PRO A 59 -7.27 -2.82 22.48
N GLY A 60 -8.41 -2.35 22.99
CA GLY A 60 -8.47 -1.29 23.99
C GLY A 60 -8.17 0.13 23.46
N LEU A 61 -7.85 0.32 22.18
CA LEU A 61 -7.63 1.66 21.63
C LEU A 61 -8.96 2.34 21.33
N PRO A 62 -9.30 3.44 22.01
CA PRO A 62 -10.45 4.26 21.63
C PRO A 62 -10.24 4.92 20.27
N TRP A 63 -11.24 4.87 19.40
CA TRP A 63 -11.15 5.46 18.04
C TRP A 63 -10.63 6.90 18.00
N PRO A 64 -10.97 7.81 18.95
CA PRO A 64 -10.41 9.17 18.98
C PRO A 64 -8.89 9.23 19.18
N ARG A 65 -8.26 8.16 19.70
CA ARG A 65 -6.79 8.05 19.84
C ARG A 65 -6.09 7.48 18.61
N LEU A 66 -6.81 7.05 17.59
CA LEU A 66 -6.20 6.51 16.36
C LEU A 66 -5.24 7.51 15.67
N PRO A 67 -5.55 8.82 15.54
CA PRO A 67 -4.60 9.80 15.01
C PRO A 67 -3.29 9.85 15.81
N GLU A 68 -3.37 9.70 17.14
CA GLU A 68 -2.21 9.67 18.03
C GLU A 68 -1.34 8.44 17.76
N LEU A 69 -1.94 7.26 17.63
CA LEU A 69 -1.23 6.03 17.26
C LEU A 69 -0.49 6.19 15.92
N VAL A 70 -1.18 6.70 14.89
CA VAL A 70 -0.59 6.92 13.57
C VAL A 70 0.57 7.94 13.67
N ARG A 71 0.35 9.07 14.33
CA ARG A 71 1.38 10.11 14.50
C ARG A 71 2.67 9.56 15.11
N TRP A 72 2.58 8.86 16.25
CA TRP A 72 3.75 8.33 16.94
C TRP A 72 4.41 7.18 16.19
N ARG A 73 3.62 6.43 15.39
CA ARG A 73 4.18 5.40 14.50
C ARG A 73 5.11 5.96 13.43
N TYR A 74 4.83 7.15 12.90
CA TYR A 74 5.72 7.81 11.95
C TYR A 74 6.90 8.53 12.62
N LEU A 75 6.70 9.03 13.84
CA LEU A 75 7.74 9.75 14.58
C LEU A 75 8.73 8.83 15.30
N THR A 76 8.39 7.56 15.55
CA THR A 76 9.34 6.62 16.18
C THR A 76 10.48 6.27 15.24
N THR A 77 11.67 6.04 15.80
CA THR A 77 12.85 5.53 15.06
C THR A 77 12.99 4.01 15.14
N VAL A 78 12.23 3.37 16.05
CA VAL A 78 12.28 1.92 16.31
C VAL A 78 11.40 1.17 15.33
N ASN A 79 11.94 0.10 14.75
CA ASN A 79 11.25 -0.82 13.85
C ASN A 79 10.44 -0.13 12.74
N ARG A 80 11.05 0.88 12.12
CA ARG A 80 10.45 1.59 10.99
C ARG A 80 10.45 0.73 9.74
N VAL A 81 9.53 1.04 8.82
CA VAL A 81 9.40 0.33 7.53
C VAL A 81 10.72 0.23 6.80
N ASP A 82 11.47 1.34 6.70
CA ASP A 82 12.75 1.40 5.99
C ASP A 82 13.88 0.66 6.73
N ALA A 83 13.89 0.69 8.06
CA ALA A 83 14.88 -0.02 8.87
C ALA A 83 14.71 -1.55 8.81
N LEU A 84 13.53 -2.02 8.43
CA LEU A 84 13.21 -3.45 8.32
C LEU A 84 13.38 -4.01 6.89
N LEU A 85 13.81 -3.18 5.93
CA LEU A 85 14.04 -3.64 4.56
C LEU A 85 15.23 -4.62 4.52
N GLY A 86 14.94 -5.88 4.18
CA GLY A 86 15.94 -6.94 4.16
C GLY A 86 16.42 -7.44 5.52
N ALA A 87 15.92 -6.87 6.62
CA ALA A 87 16.33 -7.24 7.98
C ALA A 87 15.49 -8.38 8.59
N GLY A 88 14.43 -8.81 7.91
CA GLY A 88 13.46 -9.76 8.49
C GLY A 88 12.56 -9.13 9.54
N ALA A 89 11.90 -9.97 10.32
CA ALA A 89 11.06 -9.54 11.43
C ALA A 89 11.89 -9.19 12.65
N ARG A 90 11.48 -8.14 13.38
CA ARG A 90 12.11 -7.73 14.62
C ARG A 90 11.08 -7.44 15.70
N SER A 91 11.37 -7.85 16.95
CA SER A 91 10.57 -7.45 18.10
C SER A 91 10.99 -6.07 18.60
N LEU A 92 10.12 -5.41 19.35
CA LEU A 92 10.44 -4.17 20.05
C LEU A 92 11.54 -4.39 21.07
N LEU A 93 11.41 -5.42 21.90
CA LEU A 93 12.39 -5.72 22.95
C LEU A 93 13.75 -6.18 22.39
N GLY A 94 13.77 -6.82 21.21
CA GLY A 94 15.03 -7.18 20.54
C GLY A 94 15.70 -6.02 19.79
N ALA A 95 14.96 -4.96 19.51
CA ALA A 95 15.46 -3.79 18.77
C ALA A 95 15.89 -2.63 19.67
N THR A 96 15.60 -2.68 20.97
CA THR A 96 15.83 -1.59 21.94
C THR A 96 16.42 -2.11 23.23
N THR A 97 17.08 -1.24 24.00
CA THR A 97 17.50 -1.53 25.37
C THR A 97 16.35 -1.27 26.36
N SER A 98 15.44 -0.40 26.01
CA SER A 98 14.18 -0.12 26.74
C SER A 98 13.04 0.13 25.73
N PRO A 99 11.85 -0.46 25.91
CA PRO A 99 10.71 -0.23 25.03
C PRO A 99 10.31 1.26 24.96
N GLU A 100 10.69 2.06 25.95
CA GLU A 100 10.45 3.52 26.00
C GLU A 100 11.21 4.30 24.92
N GLU A 101 12.21 3.71 24.26
CA GLU A 101 12.86 4.29 23.08
C GLU A 101 11.87 4.40 21.89
N SER A 102 10.87 3.51 21.85
CA SER A 102 9.79 3.59 20.87
C SER A 102 8.75 4.63 21.28
N LEU A 103 8.62 5.71 20.48
CA LEU A 103 7.64 6.76 20.75
C LEU A 103 6.21 6.22 20.71
N VAL A 104 5.89 5.29 19.79
CA VAL A 104 4.56 4.71 19.70
C VAL A 104 4.26 3.84 20.92
N TRP A 105 5.24 3.09 21.42
CA TRP A 105 5.05 2.33 22.64
C TRP A 105 4.87 3.24 23.85
N ARG A 106 5.73 4.22 24.03
CA ARG A 106 5.73 5.14 25.18
C ARG A 106 4.45 5.95 25.31
N HIS A 107 3.88 6.41 24.18
CA HIS A 107 2.71 7.30 24.18
C HIS A 107 1.38 6.59 24.01
N VAL A 108 1.36 5.36 23.46
CA VAL A 108 0.11 4.67 23.15
C VAL A 108 0.12 3.23 23.64
N GLN A 109 1.07 2.42 23.20
CA GLN A 109 1.01 0.97 23.39
C GLN A 109 1.19 0.55 24.85
N ARG A 110 2.01 1.28 25.62
CA ARG A 110 2.18 1.06 27.07
C ARG A 110 0.86 1.17 27.82
N ASP A 111 0.06 2.19 27.54
CA ASP A 111 -1.24 2.43 28.20
C ASP A 111 -2.27 1.34 27.87
N LEU A 112 -2.09 0.66 26.74
CA LEU A 112 -2.89 -0.49 26.29
C LEU A 112 -2.38 -1.83 26.81
N GLY A 113 -1.32 -1.83 27.61
CA GLY A 113 -0.74 -3.04 28.17
C GLY A 113 0.11 -3.86 27.19
N VAL A 114 0.56 -3.27 26.09
CA VAL A 114 1.42 -3.97 25.12
C VAL A 114 2.77 -4.25 25.74
N VAL A 115 3.11 -5.53 25.85
CA VAL A 115 4.42 -6.01 26.39
C VAL A 115 5.47 -5.98 25.30
N ASP A 116 5.15 -6.45 24.10
CA ASP A 116 6.09 -6.51 22.98
C ASP A 116 5.35 -6.40 21.64
N THR A 117 6.05 -5.98 20.61
CA THR A 117 5.57 -5.99 19.24
C THR A 117 6.56 -6.69 18.33
N ALA A 118 6.05 -7.36 17.27
CA ALA A 118 6.87 -7.90 16.18
C ALA A 118 6.51 -7.20 14.88
N SER A 119 7.51 -6.63 14.20
CA SER A 119 7.33 -5.83 13.00
C SER A 119 8.10 -6.43 11.82
N VAL A 120 7.49 -6.42 10.64
CA VAL A 120 8.10 -6.89 9.39
C VAL A 120 7.63 -6.07 8.19
N SER A 121 8.53 -5.80 7.25
CA SER A 121 8.26 -5.11 5.99
C SER A 121 8.21 -6.10 4.83
N PHE A 122 7.23 -5.94 3.95
CA PHE A 122 7.07 -6.73 2.73
C PHE A 122 7.52 -5.89 1.53
N ALA A 123 8.74 -6.15 1.06
CA ALA A 123 9.38 -5.37 0.01
C ALA A 123 10.16 -6.24 -0.96
N ASP A 124 10.29 -5.76 -2.20
CA ASP A 124 11.18 -6.29 -3.21
C ASP A 124 11.88 -5.14 -3.97
N ARG A 125 12.61 -5.46 -5.04
CA ARG A 125 13.29 -4.45 -5.88
C ARG A 125 12.34 -3.42 -6.50
N HIS A 126 11.02 -3.68 -6.54
CA HIS A 126 10.02 -2.80 -7.15
C HIS A 126 9.37 -1.86 -6.14
N GLY A 127 9.59 -2.07 -4.83
CA GLY A 127 9.10 -1.18 -3.78
C GLY A 127 8.66 -1.90 -2.51
N VAL A 128 8.06 -1.13 -1.62
CA VAL A 128 7.47 -1.62 -0.37
C VAL A 128 5.97 -1.79 -0.55
N TRP A 129 5.46 -3.00 -0.35
CA TRP A 129 4.06 -3.35 -0.62
C TRP A 129 3.20 -3.41 0.62
N GLY A 130 3.83 -3.61 1.78
CA GLY A 130 3.11 -3.67 3.04
C GLY A 130 4.03 -3.71 4.25
N PHE A 131 3.41 -3.51 5.38
CA PHE A 131 4.03 -3.57 6.70
C PHE A 131 3.07 -4.25 7.67
N LEU A 132 3.58 -5.18 8.46
CA LEU A 132 2.84 -5.86 9.52
C LEU A 132 3.50 -5.58 10.86
N GLU A 133 2.70 -5.19 11.84
CA GLU A 133 3.04 -5.13 13.26
C GLU A 133 2.05 -5.98 14.04
N LEU A 134 2.56 -6.94 14.80
CA LEU A 134 1.80 -7.79 15.72
C LEU A 134 2.02 -7.32 17.14
N TRP A 135 0.98 -7.33 17.98
CA TRP A 135 1.03 -6.91 19.38
C TRP A 135 0.81 -8.09 20.32
N ARG A 136 1.54 -8.10 21.44
CA ARG A 136 1.34 -9.00 22.56
C ARG A 136 1.15 -8.25 23.87
N LEU A 137 0.20 -8.70 24.65
CA LEU A 137 -0.17 -8.13 25.94
C LEU A 137 0.38 -8.93 27.14
N THR A 138 0.93 -10.12 26.90
CA THR A 138 1.29 -11.04 27.99
C THR A 138 2.77 -11.45 27.99
N THR A 139 3.32 -11.81 26.84
CA THR A 139 4.68 -12.37 26.72
C THR A 139 5.45 -11.77 25.53
N PRO A 140 6.78 -11.65 25.60
CA PRO A 140 7.58 -11.26 24.44
C PRO A 140 7.49 -12.24 23.26
N PHE A 141 7.80 -11.75 22.05
CA PHE A 141 8.01 -12.60 20.88
C PHE A 141 9.34 -13.36 21.01
N THR A 142 9.32 -14.62 20.60
CA THR A 142 10.52 -15.48 20.61
C THR A 142 11.24 -15.46 19.25
N ASP A 143 12.55 -15.76 19.23
CA ASP A 143 13.33 -15.85 17.99
C ASP A 143 12.71 -16.82 16.95
N PRO A 144 12.23 -18.03 17.32
CA PRO A 144 11.54 -18.91 16.35
C PRO A 144 10.29 -18.30 15.72
N GLU A 145 9.55 -17.45 16.44
CA GLU A 145 8.38 -16.75 15.89
C GLU A 145 8.80 -15.62 14.94
N LEU A 146 9.89 -14.90 15.26
CA LEU A 146 10.46 -13.90 14.35
C LEU A 146 11.02 -14.54 13.08
N ASP A 147 11.67 -15.70 13.19
CA ASP A 147 12.11 -16.47 12.03
C ASP A 147 10.93 -16.94 11.16
N LEU A 148 9.83 -17.37 11.80
CA LEU A 148 8.61 -17.73 11.09
C LEU A 148 8.03 -16.54 10.32
N LEU A 149 7.94 -15.36 10.95
CA LEU A 149 7.50 -14.12 10.30
C LEU A 149 8.42 -13.71 9.14
N THR A 150 9.72 -13.90 9.31
CA THR A 150 10.71 -13.63 8.27
C THR A 150 10.54 -14.56 7.08
N SER A 151 10.23 -15.83 7.32
CA SER A 151 10.10 -16.86 6.26
C SER A 151 8.96 -16.59 5.27
N ILE A 152 7.91 -15.88 5.67
CA ILE A 152 6.76 -15.58 4.80
C ILE A 152 6.98 -14.32 3.94
N VAL A 153 8.02 -13.53 4.19
CA VAL A 153 8.24 -12.23 3.51
C VAL A 153 8.21 -12.36 1.99
N PRO A 154 8.92 -13.30 1.35
CA PRO A 154 8.91 -13.39 -0.12
C PRO A 154 7.52 -13.68 -0.69
N ALA A 155 6.79 -14.63 -0.08
CA ALA A 155 5.47 -15.03 -0.54
C ALA A 155 4.44 -13.91 -0.39
N VAL A 156 4.38 -13.27 0.78
CA VAL A 156 3.45 -12.17 1.07
C VAL A 156 3.75 -10.96 0.19
N THR A 157 5.03 -10.60 0.02
CA THR A 157 5.47 -9.53 -0.89
C THR A 157 4.95 -9.76 -2.30
N GLY A 158 5.17 -10.95 -2.86
CA GLY A 158 4.68 -11.34 -4.19
C GLY A 158 3.16 -11.29 -4.29
N GLY A 159 2.45 -11.78 -3.29
CA GLY A 159 1.00 -11.78 -3.23
C GLY A 159 0.40 -10.37 -3.17
N LEU A 160 0.95 -9.48 -2.33
CA LEU A 160 0.52 -8.08 -2.24
C LEU A 160 0.76 -7.33 -3.54
N ARG A 161 1.95 -7.48 -4.15
CA ARG A 161 2.28 -6.90 -5.45
C ARG A 161 1.32 -7.37 -6.54
N ALA A 162 1.05 -8.67 -6.62
CA ALA A 162 0.10 -9.24 -7.57
C ALA A 162 -1.34 -8.76 -7.32
N ALA A 163 -1.74 -8.54 -6.06
CA ALA A 163 -3.03 -7.96 -5.74
C ALA A 163 -3.17 -6.53 -6.25
N VAL A 164 -2.13 -5.70 -6.15
CA VAL A 164 -2.09 -4.35 -6.74
C VAL A 164 -2.18 -4.43 -8.27
N ALA A 165 -1.42 -5.30 -8.92
CA ALA A 165 -1.46 -5.45 -10.38
C ALA A 165 -2.87 -5.77 -10.90
N ARG A 166 -3.64 -6.61 -10.19
CA ARG A 166 -5.01 -6.98 -10.56
C ARG A 166 -5.98 -5.80 -10.54
N THR A 167 -5.79 -4.79 -9.70
CA THR A 167 -6.68 -3.61 -9.67
C THR A 167 -6.73 -2.85 -10.98
N PHE A 168 -5.70 -2.99 -11.83
CA PHE A 168 -5.67 -2.37 -13.15
C PHE A 168 -6.38 -3.20 -14.21
N THR A 169 -6.74 -4.43 -13.91
CA THR A 169 -7.46 -5.35 -14.83
C THR A 169 -8.95 -5.45 -14.51
N ASP A 170 -9.36 -4.99 -13.32
CA ASP A 170 -10.76 -4.95 -12.94
C ASP A 170 -11.52 -3.90 -13.77
N PRO A 171 -12.65 -4.26 -14.39
CA PRO A 171 -13.48 -3.29 -15.08
C PRO A 171 -13.96 -2.24 -14.09
N GLY A 172 -13.63 -0.98 -14.36
CA GLY A 172 -14.09 0.14 -13.54
C GLY A 172 -15.61 0.23 -13.60
N GLY A 173 -16.28 0.05 -12.44
CA GLY A 173 -17.68 0.44 -12.32
C GLY A 173 -17.86 1.94 -12.52
N ASP A 174 -19.10 2.35 -12.82
CA ASP A 174 -19.49 3.74 -12.99
C ASP A 174 -19.52 4.47 -11.63
N LEU A 175 -18.33 4.70 -11.06
CA LEU A 175 -18.17 5.44 -9.82
C LEU A 175 -18.05 6.93 -10.15
N PRO A 176 -18.76 7.84 -9.44
CA PRO A 176 -18.64 9.28 -9.66
C PRO A 176 -17.18 9.74 -9.53
N SER A 177 -16.80 10.79 -10.26
CA SER A 177 -15.48 11.38 -10.13
C SER A 177 -15.31 11.96 -8.73
N VAL A 178 -14.08 11.89 -8.19
CA VAL A 178 -13.75 12.59 -6.95
C VAL A 178 -13.72 14.09 -7.28
N GLY A 179 -14.62 14.87 -6.67
CA GLY A 179 -14.61 16.34 -6.75
C GLY A 179 -13.43 16.93 -5.98
N PRO A 180 -13.36 18.27 -5.80
CA PRO A 180 -12.36 18.88 -4.94
C PRO A 180 -12.46 18.34 -3.51
N ALA A 181 -11.61 17.37 -3.16
CA ALA A 181 -11.65 16.65 -1.90
C ALA A 181 -10.46 17.08 -1.04
N VAL A 182 -10.77 17.80 0.05
CA VAL A 182 -9.77 18.31 0.99
C VAL A 182 -10.18 18.01 2.41
N VAL A 183 -9.22 17.56 3.22
CA VAL A 183 -9.34 17.40 4.67
C VAL A 183 -8.33 18.31 5.34
N VAL A 184 -8.73 19.03 6.36
CA VAL A 184 -7.83 19.82 7.22
C VAL A 184 -7.69 19.12 8.56
N LEU A 185 -6.46 18.79 8.90
CA LEU A 185 -6.09 18.14 10.16
C LEU A 185 -5.36 19.15 11.06
N ASP A 186 -5.61 19.09 12.35
CA ASP A 186 -4.85 19.87 13.33
C ASP A 186 -3.44 19.27 13.59
N ARG A 187 -2.69 19.87 14.51
CA ARG A 187 -1.35 19.38 14.92
C ARG A 187 -1.37 18.00 15.58
N GLY A 188 -2.53 17.52 16.03
CA GLY A 188 -2.75 16.19 16.58
C GLY A 188 -3.25 15.19 15.55
N LEU A 189 -3.42 15.61 14.29
CA LEU A 189 -4.05 14.89 13.19
C LEU A 189 -5.57 14.69 13.37
N ALA A 190 -6.24 15.36 14.31
CA ALA A 190 -7.68 15.36 14.38
C ALA A 190 -8.28 16.18 13.21
N VAL A 191 -9.39 15.70 12.66
CA VAL A 191 -10.07 16.39 11.55
C VAL A 191 -10.71 17.69 12.08
N ARG A 192 -10.30 18.85 11.56
CA ARG A 192 -10.91 20.15 11.83
C ARG A 192 -12.07 20.44 10.90
N SER A 193 -11.87 20.16 9.62
CA SER A 193 -12.87 20.37 8.57
C SER A 193 -12.56 19.51 7.37
N GLN A 194 -13.56 19.26 6.56
CA GLN A 194 -13.42 18.54 5.29
C GLN A 194 -14.53 18.93 4.33
N THR A 195 -14.30 18.76 3.04
CA THR A 195 -15.34 18.88 2.01
C THR A 195 -16.21 17.63 1.97
N ASP A 196 -17.46 17.74 1.48
CA ASP A 196 -18.35 16.58 1.31
C ASP A 196 -17.72 15.53 0.37
N ALA A 197 -17.04 15.97 -0.68
CA ALA A 197 -16.31 15.10 -1.59
C ALA A 197 -15.19 14.32 -0.89
N ALA A 198 -14.51 14.92 0.10
CA ALA A 198 -13.51 14.21 0.90
C ALA A 198 -14.14 13.17 1.82
N ALA A 199 -15.26 13.48 2.47
CA ALA A 199 -15.99 12.52 3.30
C ALA A 199 -16.45 11.31 2.48
N GLU A 200 -16.97 11.54 1.28
CA GLU A 200 -17.39 10.48 0.36
C GLU A 200 -16.21 9.63 -0.15
N ALA A 201 -15.09 10.27 -0.52
CA ALA A 201 -13.88 9.56 -0.94
C ALA A 201 -13.30 8.70 0.20
N LEU A 202 -13.22 9.23 1.42
CA LEU A 202 -12.71 8.51 2.59
C LEU A 202 -13.57 7.30 2.95
N LEU A 203 -14.90 7.41 2.83
CA LEU A 203 -15.82 6.29 3.04
C LEU A 203 -15.54 5.13 2.07
N ARG A 204 -15.15 5.45 0.84
CA ARG A 204 -14.79 4.44 -0.17
C ARG A 204 -13.38 3.87 0.04
N LEU A 205 -12.43 4.71 0.44
CA LEU A 205 -11.04 4.30 0.67
C LEU A 205 -10.92 3.31 1.84
N ASN A 206 -11.70 3.52 2.88
CA ASN A 206 -11.69 2.69 4.08
C ASN A 206 -13.12 2.53 4.62
N PRO A 207 -13.97 1.72 3.96
CA PRO A 207 -15.33 1.50 4.43
C PRO A 207 -15.29 0.88 5.83
N PRO A 208 -16.03 1.45 6.80
CA PRO A 208 -16.13 0.87 8.14
C PRO A 208 -16.90 -0.45 8.10
N ASP A 209 -16.51 -1.39 8.94
CA ASP A 209 -17.21 -2.66 9.09
C ASP A 209 -18.53 -2.51 9.89
N GLU A 210 -18.71 -1.37 10.58
CA GLU A 210 -19.90 -1.01 11.35
C GLU A 210 -20.45 0.35 10.90
N PRO A 211 -21.73 0.69 11.15
CA PRO A 211 -22.31 2.00 10.86
C PRO A 211 -21.63 3.11 11.70
N MET A 212 -20.58 3.71 11.19
CA MET A 212 -19.84 4.80 11.82
C MET A 212 -19.33 5.79 10.77
N ALA A 213 -18.88 6.95 11.22
CA ALA A 213 -18.20 7.89 10.33
C ALA A 213 -16.93 7.29 9.72
N PRO A 214 -16.61 7.61 8.46
CA PRO A 214 -15.40 7.07 7.82
C PRO A 214 -14.16 7.49 8.59
N ILE A 215 -13.26 6.52 8.83
CA ILE A 215 -11.97 6.78 9.45
C ILE A 215 -11.03 7.32 8.36
N PRO A 216 -10.52 8.55 8.45
CA PRO A 216 -9.66 9.13 7.43
C PRO A 216 -8.21 8.63 7.53
N ALA A 217 -8.03 7.29 7.58
CA ALA A 217 -6.74 6.67 7.82
C ALA A 217 -5.67 7.08 6.79
N SER A 218 -6.04 7.20 5.51
CA SER A 218 -5.12 7.66 4.46
C SER A 218 -4.67 9.11 4.71
N ALA A 219 -5.58 9.99 5.17
CA ALA A 219 -5.25 11.37 5.51
C ALA A 219 -4.32 11.44 6.73
N TYR A 220 -4.59 10.65 7.76
CA TYR A 220 -3.70 10.58 8.94
C TYR A 220 -2.30 10.11 8.55
N ASN A 221 -2.17 9.11 7.68
CA ASN A 221 -0.88 8.58 7.29
C ASN A 221 -0.03 9.59 6.51
N VAL A 222 -0.59 10.30 5.52
CA VAL A 222 0.16 11.34 4.80
C VAL A 222 0.47 12.55 5.69
N GLY A 223 -0.45 12.94 6.58
CA GLY A 223 -0.23 14.00 7.56
C GLY A 223 0.89 13.65 8.55
N ALA A 224 0.90 12.42 9.06
CA ALA A 224 1.96 11.93 9.93
C ALA A 224 3.32 11.83 9.20
N ALA A 225 3.32 11.43 7.93
CA ALA A 225 4.53 11.43 7.11
C ALA A 225 5.10 12.84 6.91
N LEU A 226 4.24 13.85 6.68
CA LEU A 226 4.67 15.25 6.63
C LEU A 226 5.32 15.70 7.95
N MET A 227 4.69 15.40 9.09
CA MET A 227 5.23 15.76 10.40
C MET A 227 6.55 15.06 10.69
N ALA A 228 6.71 13.81 10.29
CA ALA A 228 7.96 13.07 10.45
C ALA A 228 9.08 13.66 9.58
N LEU A 229 8.77 14.02 8.33
CA LEU A 229 9.71 14.68 7.41
C LEU A 229 10.20 16.03 8.00
N GLU A 230 9.29 16.83 8.51
CA GLU A 230 9.61 18.12 9.18
C GLU A 230 10.44 17.94 10.46
N ALA A 231 10.24 16.83 11.17
CA ALA A 231 11.06 16.46 12.32
C ALA A 231 12.45 15.88 11.94
N GLY A 232 12.81 15.86 10.65
CA GLY A 232 14.08 15.35 10.16
C GLY A 232 14.18 13.83 10.14
N ILE A 233 13.05 13.13 10.30
CA ILE A 233 13.02 11.66 10.21
C ILE A 233 13.03 11.28 8.72
N PRO A 234 13.91 10.38 8.27
CA PRO A 234 14.02 9.98 6.87
C PRO A 234 12.85 9.09 6.43
N VAL A 235 11.68 9.68 6.28
CA VAL A 235 10.48 9.08 5.67
C VAL A 235 10.39 9.46 4.20
N GLY A 236 9.56 8.75 3.42
CA GLY A 236 9.23 9.17 2.06
C GLY A 236 8.45 10.48 2.03
N GLU A 237 8.26 11.00 0.82
CA GLU A 237 7.42 12.18 0.62
C GLU A 237 5.99 11.97 1.14
N PRO A 238 5.30 13.02 1.63
CA PRO A 238 4.01 12.90 2.31
C PRO A 238 2.85 12.78 1.31
N TRP A 239 2.92 11.76 0.47
CA TRP A 239 1.84 11.38 -0.44
C TRP A 239 1.77 9.86 -0.61
N ALA A 240 0.62 9.38 -1.04
CA ALA A 240 0.41 7.96 -1.35
C ALA A 240 -0.68 7.78 -2.40
N ARG A 241 -0.52 6.78 -3.26
CA ARG A 241 -1.56 6.32 -4.17
C ARG A 241 -2.42 5.28 -3.45
N VAL A 242 -3.72 5.49 -3.48
CA VAL A 242 -4.67 4.65 -2.78
C VAL A 242 -5.73 4.14 -3.76
N HIS A 243 -6.03 2.85 -3.69
CA HIS A 243 -7.04 2.22 -4.54
C HIS A 243 -8.44 2.57 -4.05
N LEU A 244 -9.28 3.11 -4.94
CA LEU A 244 -10.64 3.56 -4.63
C LEU A 244 -11.73 2.53 -5.03
N GLY A 245 -11.32 1.44 -5.65
CA GLY A 245 -12.20 0.42 -6.22
C GLY A 245 -12.21 0.41 -7.75
N GLY A 246 -12.50 -0.76 -8.35
CA GLY A 246 -12.37 -0.95 -9.79
C GLY A 246 -10.96 -0.65 -10.28
N SER A 247 -10.82 0.04 -11.41
CA SER A 247 -9.52 0.51 -11.92
C SER A 247 -9.13 1.91 -11.41
N ARG A 248 -9.80 2.44 -10.39
CA ARG A 248 -9.60 3.82 -9.92
C ARG A 248 -8.57 3.92 -8.83
N TRP A 249 -7.68 4.88 -8.99
CA TRP A 249 -6.66 5.23 -8.04
C TRP A 249 -6.69 6.73 -7.77
N VAL A 250 -6.54 7.11 -6.52
CA VAL A 250 -6.38 8.49 -6.09
C VAL A 250 -5.00 8.67 -5.48
N THR A 251 -4.47 9.88 -5.59
CA THR A 251 -3.27 10.30 -4.88
C THR A 251 -3.68 11.22 -3.75
N VAL A 252 -3.31 10.83 -2.54
CA VAL A 252 -3.54 11.59 -1.31
C VAL A 252 -2.23 12.30 -0.97
N ARG A 253 -2.27 13.63 -0.79
CA ARG A 253 -1.07 14.46 -0.52
C ARG A 253 -1.29 15.34 0.69
N ALA A 254 -0.27 15.48 1.53
CA ALA A 254 -0.30 16.41 2.66
C ALA A 254 0.64 17.59 2.42
N SER A 255 0.19 18.78 2.83
CA SER A 255 0.96 20.02 2.80
C SER A 255 0.63 20.87 4.01
N ARG A 256 1.56 21.74 4.43
CA ARG A 256 1.28 22.71 5.52
C ARG A 256 0.26 23.76 5.09
N LEU A 257 -0.65 24.06 6.01
CA LEU A 257 -1.63 25.15 5.90
C LEU A 257 -1.59 25.93 7.23
N GLY A 258 -0.65 26.87 7.35
CA GLY A 258 -0.36 27.49 8.63
C GLY A 258 0.12 26.46 9.65
N ASP A 259 -0.57 26.38 10.79
CA ASP A 259 -0.30 25.37 11.83
C ASP A 259 -0.94 24.01 11.56
N ASP A 260 -1.88 23.95 10.65
CA ASP A 260 -2.64 22.75 10.29
C ASP A 260 -2.00 22.00 9.11
N VAL A 261 -2.56 20.86 8.77
CA VAL A 261 -2.18 20.05 7.62
C VAL A 261 -3.38 19.97 6.67
N ALA A 262 -3.22 20.48 5.45
CA ALA A 262 -4.16 20.24 4.38
C ALA A 262 -3.82 18.92 3.66
N VAL A 263 -4.82 18.08 3.48
CA VAL A 263 -4.72 16.83 2.73
C VAL A 263 -5.65 16.90 1.53
N SER A 264 -5.09 16.85 0.31
CA SER A 264 -5.87 16.71 -0.94
C SER A 264 -6.02 15.25 -1.31
N ILE A 265 -7.17 14.91 -1.90
CA ILE A 265 -7.47 13.60 -2.48
C ILE A 265 -7.86 13.83 -3.93
N GLU A 266 -7.02 13.42 -4.86
CA GLU A 266 -7.17 13.71 -6.28
C GLU A 266 -7.05 12.42 -7.11
N PRO A 267 -7.69 12.33 -8.29
CA PRO A 267 -7.43 11.22 -9.20
C PRO A 267 -5.93 11.11 -9.51
N SER A 268 -5.36 9.91 -9.40
CA SER A 268 -3.96 9.70 -9.76
C SER A 268 -3.73 10.00 -11.23
N THR A 269 -2.67 10.73 -11.54
CA THR A 269 -2.29 11.06 -12.92
C THR A 269 -1.89 9.82 -13.72
N ALA A 270 -1.92 9.92 -15.04
CA ALA A 270 -1.48 8.83 -15.91
C ALA A 270 -0.03 8.39 -15.61
N ALA A 271 0.87 9.33 -15.28
CA ALA A 271 2.25 9.03 -14.93
C ALA A 271 2.36 8.26 -13.60
N GLU A 272 1.62 8.66 -12.57
CA GLU A 272 1.57 7.96 -11.28
C GLU A 272 1.00 6.55 -11.41
N ARG A 273 -0.03 6.38 -12.25
CA ARG A 273 -0.63 5.08 -12.53
C ARG A 273 0.31 4.19 -13.36
N ALA A 274 1.00 4.77 -14.37
CA ALA A 274 2.00 4.04 -15.17
C ALA A 274 3.16 3.52 -14.29
N ASP A 275 3.67 4.34 -13.36
CA ASP A 275 4.71 3.90 -12.41
C ASP A 275 4.20 2.74 -11.54
N LEU A 276 2.97 2.82 -11.03
CA LEU A 276 2.41 1.75 -10.19
C LEU A 276 2.17 0.46 -11.01
N VAL A 277 1.70 0.57 -12.26
CA VAL A 277 1.58 -0.56 -13.19
C VAL A 277 2.95 -1.19 -13.44
N ALA A 278 3.98 -0.38 -13.73
CA ALA A 278 5.33 -0.86 -13.96
C ALA A 278 5.87 -1.68 -12.78
N ARG A 279 5.76 -1.13 -11.57
CA ARG A 279 6.22 -1.78 -10.34
C ARG A 279 5.43 -3.04 -10.03
N SER A 280 4.11 -2.98 -10.09
CA SER A 280 3.25 -4.13 -9.76
C SER A 280 3.39 -5.26 -10.78
N ALA A 281 3.60 -4.98 -12.06
CA ALA A 281 3.87 -5.95 -13.10
C ALA A 281 5.33 -6.44 -13.11
N GLY A 282 6.21 -5.86 -12.31
CA GLY A 282 7.61 -6.25 -12.22
C GLY A 282 8.41 -5.94 -13.48
N LEU A 283 8.14 -4.78 -14.11
CA LEU A 283 8.89 -4.34 -15.29
C LEU A 283 10.36 -4.04 -14.95
N SER A 284 11.25 -4.24 -15.91
CA SER A 284 12.63 -3.76 -15.84
C SER A 284 12.67 -2.24 -16.01
N ASP A 285 13.81 -1.62 -15.67
CA ASP A 285 14.00 -0.17 -15.81
C ASP A 285 13.72 0.30 -17.25
N ARG A 286 14.21 -0.45 -18.23
CA ARG A 286 14.00 -0.14 -19.65
C ARG A 286 12.55 -0.29 -20.11
N GLU A 287 11.86 -1.35 -19.65
CA GLU A 287 10.43 -1.54 -19.90
C GLU A 287 9.61 -0.43 -19.22
N THR A 288 10.03 0.03 -18.04
CA THR A 288 9.40 1.15 -17.32
C THR A 288 9.57 2.47 -18.08
N GLU A 289 10.76 2.76 -18.61
CA GLU A 289 10.99 3.94 -19.48
C GLU A 289 10.10 3.91 -20.72
N VAL A 290 10.05 2.76 -21.40
CA VAL A 290 9.18 2.58 -22.58
C VAL A 290 7.72 2.77 -22.22
N LEU A 291 7.25 2.21 -21.10
CA LEU A 291 5.88 2.39 -20.61
C LEU A 291 5.57 3.87 -20.33
N GLY A 292 6.48 4.60 -19.69
CA GLY A 292 6.31 6.02 -19.38
C GLY A 292 6.10 6.89 -20.61
N VAL A 293 6.93 6.71 -21.65
CA VAL A 293 6.79 7.47 -22.91
C VAL A 293 5.61 7.00 -23.75
N LEU A 294 5.24 5.72 -23.64
CA LEU A 294 4.05 5.17 -24.24
C LEU A 294 2.78 5.79 -23.63
N ALA A 295 2.73 5.92 -22.30
CA ALA A 295 1.65 6.56 -21.57
C ALA A 295 1.52 8.05 -21.88
N ALA A 296 2.61 8.70 -22.26
CA ALA A 296 2.62 10.07 -22.78
C ALA A 296 2.13 10.19 -24.24
N GLY A 297 1.74 9.08 -24.90
CA GLY A 297 1.13 9.06 -26.22
C GLY A 297 2.14 8.94 -27.39
N LEU A 298 3.43 8.71 -27.14
CA LEU A 298 4.43 8.61 -28.21
C LEU A 298 4.25 7.34 -29.04
N THR A 299 4.46 7.45 -30.37
CA THR A 299 4.51 6.33 -31.30
C THR A 299 5.84 5.56 -31.20
N SER A 300 5.90 4.32 -31.73
CA SER A 300 7.16 3.54 -31.71
C SER A 300 8.36 4.26 -32.37
N PRO A 301 8.22 4.95 -33.53
CA PRO A 301 9.31 5.76 -34.10
C PRO A 301 9.75 6.92 -33.19
N GLU A 302 8.81 7.58 -32.50
CA GLU A 302 9.12 8.68 -31.58
C GLU A 302 9.83 8.17 -30.32
N ILE A 303 9.38 7.02 -29.78
CA ILE A 303 10.03 6.34 -28.66
C ILE A 303 11.46 5.93 -29.06
N ALA A 304 11.63 5.36 -30.25
CA ALA A 304 12.93 4.95 -30.76
C ALA A 304 13.91 6.12 -30.79
N ARG A 305 13.49 7.27 -31.36
CA ARG A 305 14.32 8.50 -31.38
C ARG A 305 14.59 9.01 -29.95
N ARG A 306 13.59 9.09 -29.07
CA ARG A 306 13.72 9.64 -27.72
C ARG A 306 14.63 8.82 -26.83
N LEU A 307 14.55 7.49 -26.93
CA LEU A 307 15.30 6.56 -26.11
C LEU A 307 16.60 6.04 -26.76
N HIS A 308 16.95 6.55 -27.97
CA HIS A 308 18.10 6.11 -28.75
C HIS A 308 18.11 4.59 -29.00
N LEU A 309 16.96 4.05 -29.44
CA LEU A 309 16.78 2.66 -29.80
C LEU A 309 16.38 2.48 -31.27
N SER A 310 16.46 1.23 -31.76
CA SER A 310 15.76 0.87 -33.01
C SER A 310 14.26 0.69 -32.75
N GLU A 311 13.45 0.91 -33.79
CA GLU A 311 11.99 0.64 -33.69
C GLU A 311 11.69 -0.84 -33.38
N HIS A 312 12.53 -1.75 -33.90
CA HIS A 312 12.45 -3.17 -33.60
C HIS A 312 12.61 -3.40 -32.07
N THR A 313 13.64 -2.84 -31.46
CA THR A 313 13.89 -2.94 -30.02
C THR A 313 12.74 -2.35 -29.18
N VAL A 314 12.17 -1.21 -29.62
CA VAL A 314 10.99 -0.62 -28.96
C VAL A 314 9.80 -1.58 -29.01
N ASN A 315 9.53 -2.19 -30.16
CA ASN A 315 8.43 -3.13 -30.31
C ASN A 315 8.62 -4.39 -29.45
N ASP A 316 9.86 -4.87 -29.29
CA ASP A 316 10.17 -5.97 -28.38
C ASP A 316 9.88 -5.59 -26.91
N HIS A 317 10.30 -4.39 -26.48
CA HIS A 317 9.96 -3.91 -25.14
C HIS A 317 8.46 -3.72 -24.95
N VAL A 318 7.75 -3.17 -25.93
CA VAL A 318 6.27 -3.06 -25.88
C VAL A 318 5.62 -4.43 -25.74
N LYS A 319 6.08 -5.43 -26.53
CA LYS A 319 5.58 -6.81 -26.41
C LYS A 319 5.83 -7.41 -25.01
N ALA A 320 7.02 -7.18 -24.45
CA ALA A 320 7.35 -7.63 -23.09
C ALA A 320 6.47 -6.94 -22.04
N VAL A 321 6.24 -5.64 -22.14
CA VAL A 321 5.34 -4.86 -21.27
C VAL A 321 3.92 -5.43 -21.34
N LEU A 322 3.39 -5.64 -22.55
CA LEU A 322 2.05 -6.24 -22.72
C LEU A 322 1.95 -7.61 -22.06
N GLY A 323 2.96 -8.47 -22.28
CA GLY A 323 2.99 -9.81 -21.66
C GLY A 323 3.01 -9.76 -20.13
N ARG A 324 3.82 -8.87 -19.52
CA ARG A 324 3.93 -8.74 -18.06
C ARG A 324 2.69 -8.10 -17.42
N THR A 325 2.04 -7.16 -18.11
CA THR A 325 0.82 -6.50 -17.64
C THR A 325 -0.46 -7.27 -17.95
N GLY A 326 -0.37 -8.33 -18.77
CA GLY A 326 -1.52 -9.08 -19.24
C GLY A 326 -2.45 -8.26 -20.14
N ALA A 327 -1.96 -7.18 -20.75
CA ALA A 327 -2.72 -6.41 -21.71
C ALA A 327 -2.61 -7.04 -23.10
N ARG A 328 -3.76 -7.20 -23.81
CA ARG A 328 -3.81 -7.83 -25.14
C ARG A 328 -3.17 -6.96 -26.23
N ASN A 329 -3.26 -5.65 -26.07
CA ASN A 329 -2.75 -4.65 -27.02
C ASN A 329 -2.45 -3.33 -26.32
N ARG A 330 -1.82 -2.41 -27.08
CA ARG A 330 -1.42 -1.07 -26.63
C ARG A 330 -2.63 -0.23 -26.15
N GLN A 331 -3.77 -0.31 -26.82
CA GLN A 331 -4.96 0.45 -26.46
C GLN A 331 -5.51 0.04 -25.10
N GLN A 332 -5.61 -1.27 -24.85
CA GLN A 332 -6.03 -1.81 -23.55
C GLN A 332 -5.05 -1.42 -22.42
N LEU A 333 -3.73 -1.47 -22.68
CA LEU A 333 -2.73 -1.02 -21.72
C LEU A 333 -2.92 0.47 -21.37
N LEU A 334 -3.09 1.32 -22.37
CA LEU A 334 -3.32 2.75 -22.17
C LEU A 334 -4.64 3.02 -21.46
N ALA A 335 -5.73 2.32 -21.80
CA ALA A 335 -7.01 2.44 -21.11
C ALA A 335 -6.88 2.09 -19.61
N ARG A 336 -6.14 1.04 -19.27
CA ARG A 336 -5.84 0.68 -17.87
C ARG A 336 -5.03 1.76 -17.15
N ILE A 337 -4.00 2.33 -17.79
CA ILE A 337 -3.19 3.42 -17.24
C ILE A 337 -4.03 4.68 -17.05
N LEU A 338 -4.88 5.02 -18.01
CA LEU A 338 -5.75 6.21 -17.95
C LEU A 338 -6.96 6.01 -17.01
N GLY A 339 -7.26 4.77 -16.60
CA GLY A 339 -8.45 4.48 -15.80
C GLY A 339 -9.75 4.53 -16.57
N THR A 340 -9.69 4.42 -17.89
CA THR A 340 -10.84 4.46 -18.82
C THR A 340 -11.23 3.07 -19.34
N ALA A 341 -10.61 1.99 -18.82
CA ALA A 341 -10.95 0.62 -19.19
C ALA A 341 -12.43 0.34 -18.88
N SER A 342 -13.19 -0.07 -19.89
CA SER A 342 -14.61 -0.43 -19.78
C SER A 342 -14.79 -1.94 -19.62
N PRO A 343 -15.88 -2.41 -18.96
CA PRO A 343 -16.27 -3.82 -18.96
C PRO A 343 -16.43 -4.41 -20.38
N ALA A 344 -16.85 -3.61 -21.35
CA ALA A 344 -16.98 -4.00 -22.76
C ALA A 344 -15.66 -4.44 -23.40
N ASP A 345 -14.50 -4.06 -22.84
CA ASP A 345 -13.18 -4.50 -23.32
C ASP A 345 -12.84 -5.95 -22.89
N ALA A 346 -13.65 -6.58 -22.03
CA ALA A 346 -13.47 -7.94 -21.56
C ALA A 346 -14.17 -8.99 -22.46
N ASP A 347 -15.28 -8.65 -23.12
CA ASP A 347 -16.23 -9.63 -23.69
C ASP A 347 -16.21 -9.78 -25.23
N TRP A 348 -15.26 -9.18 -25.96
CA TRP A 348 -15.27 -9.15 -27.44
C TRP A 348 -14.71 -10.42 -28.13
N HIS A 349 -14.61 -11.57 -27.47
CA HIS A 349 -13.99 -12.74 -28.12
C HIS A 349 -14.66 -14.09 -27.91
N ASP A 350 -15.97 -14.18 -27.63
CA ASP A 350 -16.62 -15.51 -27.57
C ASP A 350 -17.61 -15.80 -28.75
N ASP A 351 -17.82 -14.89 -29.70
CA ASP A 351 -18.81 -15.06 -30.77
C ASP A 351 -18.24 -15.16 -32.21
N ALA A 352 -16.97 -15.55 -32.36
CA ALA A 352 -16.38 -15.69 -33.70
C ALA A 352 -15.93 -17.12 -34.05
N HIS A 353 -16.62 -18.15 -33.57
CA HIS A 353 -16.59 -19.52 -34.13
C HIS A 353 -17.93 -20.19 -33.87
N GLY A 354 -18.90 -19.88 -34.73
CA GLY A 354 -20.10 -20.63 -34.98
C GLY A 354 -20.09 -21.11 -36.44
#